data_7ea803a765e2ab4fbb8c7523a54d9f91
#
_entry.id   7ea803a765e2ab4fbb8c7523a54d9f91
#
_cell.length_a   1.000
_cell.length_b   1.000
_cell.length_c   1.000
_cell.angle_alpha   90.00
_cell.angle_beta   90.00
_cell.angle_gamma   90.00
#
_symmetry.space_group_name_H-M   'P 1'
#
loop_
_entity.id
_entity.type
_entity.pdbx_description
1 polymer ?
#
loop_
_entity_poly.entity_id
_entity_poly.type
_entity_poly.pdbx_seq_one_letter_code
_entity_poly.pdbx_strand_id
1 'polypeptide(L)'
;MKNIIIFGAISVAYAQVSFSGNTETRLAESSSGYYYNETLINTNLQYDAFTNWIQLEYSDPPELGRGINGVRKMRLEYDNGPVKLKLGDLYEIWGRGLVLNSVDDQPIDRDTGIRGLTLMYNNPSFSTQVIAGKTDISQSTINALGFNNRTHNYHVSHNLYGLNIQKLLGNHDFGFSFLQGLEKHPVNTFPEDTLNLKNQLHSLSYSYMHSVFDFYTEYIMNRSYEFDEDRWSSHGKGKGLYGNLNLYFNLFSLNLEYINYRYAMIDPISRFNIVDYYGYNQPYQNPPVAVHIHENVLMNRISHQTDFNNEVGYKAELIGSFSDNIEFLSIFSQSNRTHSWVMDENFMWKKDKELSFLPKFDPAAMPFKDFYTELTFRTLQNKMFIKVGYADMKDIIDLLQNTVTDTSQSLTYSITDAQTIPLNFSYSFSNGWSIESKIELQWLSKGYWWYEEKNNQIIADSLMSIFLDDNGKRLDQEKNTFISFTVSKSPKWSLTLTSDKASVKESFLENKSIVNPLEKFLGIDQERNWVNVEFVYHITSSMRFSLLYGSLKGGLLCTNGVCRIIEPFDDGFKIGLSTVF
;
A
#
# COMPACT_ATOMS: atom_id res chain seq x y z
N MET A 1 -39.94 -6.74 -7.65
CA MET A 1 -40.47 -6.12 -6.43
C MET A 1 -41.39 -7.02 -5.57
N LYS A 2 -41.90 -8.15 -6.03
CA LYS A 2 -42.80 -9.04 -5.23
C LYS A 2 -42.06 -10.03 -4.31
N ASN A 3 -40.78 -10.29 -4.49
CA ASN A 3 -40.03 -11.28 -3.70
C ASN A 3 -39.25 -10.71 -2.49
N ILE A 4 -39.22 -9.37 -2.32
CA ILE A 4 -38.56 -8.72 -1.18
C ILE A 4 -39.46 -8.65 0.06
N ILE A 5 -40.78 -8.77 -0.12
CA ILE A 5 -41.77 -8.64 0.98
C ILE A 5 -41.91 -9.93 1.82
N ILE A 6 -41.46 -11.09 1.31
CA ILE A 6 -41.61 -12.37 2.03
C ILE A 6 -40.53 -12.55 3.11
N PHE A 7 -39.40 -11.88 3.04
CA PHE A 7 -38.36 -11.91 4.10
C PHE A 7 -38.69 -11.06 5.32
N GLY A 8 -39.60 -10.09 5.21
CA GLY A 8 -39.98 -9.20 6.31
C GLY A 8 -41.03 -9.75 7.29
N ALA A 9 -41.68 -10.89 7.00
CA ALA A 9 -42.80 -11.38 7.77
C ALA A 9 -42.52 -12.57 8.70
N ILE A 10 -41.27 -13.10 8.74
CA ILE A 10 -40.92 -14.26 9.59
C ILE A 10 -40.20 -13.86 10.89
N SER A 11 -40.02 -12.59 11.16
CA SER A 11 -39.18 -12.09 12.28
C SER A 11 -39.96 -11.74 13.55
N VAL A 12 -40.97 -12.50 13.92
CA VAL A 12 -41.65 -12.34 15.23
C VAL A 12 -41.62 -13.66 15.99
N ALA A 13 -40.48 -13.99 16.55
CA ALA A 13 -40.35 -14.85 17.74
C ALA A 13 -38.92 -14.85 18.29
N TYR A 14 -38.69 -14.09 19.36
CA TYR A 14 -37.65 -14.28 20.40
C TYR A 14 -36.18 -14.36 20.05
N ALA A 15 -35.72 -13.96 18.90
CA ALA A 15 -34.28 -13.81 18.63
C ALA A 15 -33.98 -12.36 18.27
N GLN A 16 -33.00 -11.73 18.93
CA GLN A 16 -32.53 -10.42 18.55
C GLN A 16 -31.80 -10.53 17.21
N VAL A 17 -32.51 -10.29 16.11
CA VAL A 17 -31.88 -10.07 14.82
C VAL A 17 -31.37 -8.65 14.81
N SER A 18 -30.06 -8.46 14.74
CA SER A 18 -29.45 -7.14 14.49
C SER A 18 -29.14 -6.99 13.01
N PHE A 19 -29.52 -5.85 12.47
CA PHE A 19 -29.19 -5.44 11.12
C PHE A 19 -28.39 -4.15 11.17
N SER A 20 -27.24 -4.13 10.49
CA SER A 20 -26.38 -2.96 10.39
C SER A 20 -25.74 -2.91 9.01
N GLY A 21 -25.31 -1.73 8.61
CA GLY A 21 -24.63 -1.60 7.34
C GLY A 21 -24.19 -0.17 7.05
N ASN A 22 -23.59 0.00 5.90
CA ASN A 22 -23.27 1.30 5.36
C ASN A 22 -23.47 1.34 3.85
N THR A 23 -23.76 2.52 3.35
CA THR A 23 -23.82 2.81 1.91
C THR A 23 -22.87 3.96 1.62
N GLU A 24 -22.10 3.81 0.55
CA GLU A 24 -21.25 4.87 0.01
C GLU A 24 -21.56 5.03 -1.47
N THR A 25 -21.92 6.25 -1.89
CA THR A 25 -22.12 6.61 -3.29
C THR A 25 -21.11 7.67 -3.65
N ARG A 26 -20.38 7.48 -4.76
CA ARG A 26 -19.39 8.40 -5.29
C ARG A 26 -19.68 8.67 -6.76
N LEU A 27 -19.71 9.95 -7.10
CA LEU A 27 -19.92 10.43 -8.46
C LEU A 27 -18.83 11.45 -8.76
N ALA A 28 -18.26 11.41 -9.94
CA ALA A 28 -17.35 12.46 -10.38
C ALA A 28 -17.44 12.66 -11.89
N GLU A 29 -17.20 13.90 -12.29
CA GLU A 29 -17.09 14.28 -13.70
C GLU A 29 -16.12 15.46 -13.82
N SER A 30 -15.12 15.30 -14.69
CA SER A 30 -14.14 16.33 -15.00
C SER A 30 -14.32 16.85 -16.41
N SER A 31 -13.85 18.08 -16.66
CA SER A 31 -13.87 18.69 -17.99
C SER A 31 -12.95 17.99 -19.01
N SER A 32 -12.01 17.17 -18.54
CA SER A 32 -11.21 16.27 -19.41
C SER A 32 -11.98 15.03 -19.91
N GLY A 33 -13.23 14.85 -19.47
CA GLY A 33 -14.06 13.70 -19.81
C GLY A 33 -13.85 12.47 -18.91
N TYR A 34 -13.04 12.60 -17.87
CA TYR A 34 -12.93 11.54 -16.86
C TYR A 34 -14.15 11.59 -15.94
N TYR A 35 -14.88 10.49 -15.83
CA TYR A 35 -16.04 10.36 -14.97
C TYR A 35 -16.13 8.99 -14.33
N TYR A 36 -16.80 8.88 -13.18
CA TYR A 36 -17.18 7.62 -12.56
C TYR A 36 -18.48 7.74 -11.75
N ASN A 37 -19.13 6.59 -11.59
CA ASN A 37 -20.34 6.45 -10.79
C ASN A 37 -20.27 5.12 -10.04
N GLU A 38 -20.19 5.17 -8.72
CA GLU A 38 -20.05 4.00 -7.89
C GLU A 38 -20.98 4.09 -6.68
N THR A 39 -21.65 3.00 -6.37
CA THR A 39 -22.41 2.82 -5.13
C THR A 39 -22.04 1.49 -4.51
N LEU A 40 -21.54 1.54 -3.29
CA LEU A 40 -21.20 0.38 -2.48
C LEU A 40 -22.15 0.28 -1.30
N ILE A 41 -22.74 -0.91 -1.08
CA ILE A 41 -23.66 -1.18 0.02
C ILE A 41 -23.14 -2.39 0.78
N ASN A 42 -22.77 -2.20 2.04
CA ASN A 42 -22.40 -3.26 2.96
C ASN A 42 -23.54 -3.51 3.95
N THR A 43 -23.91 -4.76 4.14
CA THR A 43 -24.94 -5.17 5.08
C THR A 43 -24.45 -6.32 5.95
N ASN A 44 -24.73 -6.24 7.23
CA ASN A 44 -24.51 -7.30 8.20
C ASN A 44 -25.85 -7.67 8.84
N LEU A 45 -26.19 -8.93 8.78
CA LEU A 45 -27.34 -9.54 9.47
C LEU A 45 -26.81 -10.52 10.50
N GLN A 46 -27.02 -10.24 11.78
CA GLN A 46 -26.63 -11.13 12.87
C GLN A 46 -27.84 -11.75 13.53
N TYR A 47 -27.78 -13.05 13.73
CA TYR A 47 -28.78 -13.85 14.41
C TYR A 47 -28.10 -14.89 15.31
N ASP A 48 -28.10 -14.68 16.62
CA ASP A 48 -27.41 -15.53 17.59
C ASP A 48 -25.91 -15.68 17.23
N ALA A 49 -25.45 -16.91 17.03
CA ALA A 49 -24.08 -17.23 16.62
C ALA A 49 -23.81 -17.04 15.12
N PHE A 50 -24.82 -16.69 14.32
CA PHE A 50 -24.68 -16.53 12.87
C PHE A 50 -24.56 -15.06 12.48
N THR A 51 -23.61 -14.76 11.57
CA THR A 51 -23.50 -13.46 10.93
C THR A 51 -23.44 -13.66 9.41
N ASN A 52 -24.28 -12.91 8.68
CA ASN A 52 -24.24 -12.87 7.23
C ASN A 52 -23.80 -11.46 6.78
N TRP A 53 -22.71 -11.38 6.04
CA TRP A 53 -22.22 -10.17 5.42
C TRP A 53 -22.41 -10.23 3.91
N ILE A 54 -22.98 -9.17 3.34
CA ILE A 54 -23.16 -9.01 1.90
C ILE A 54 -22.70 -7.63 1.50
N GLN A 55 -21.90 -7.57 0.45
CA GLN A 55 -21.49 -6.34 -0.22
C GLN A 55 -22.07 -6.31 -1.63
N LEU A 56 -22.82 -5.27 -1.93
CA LEU A 56 -23.35 -4.97 -3.26
C LEU A 56 -22.55 -3.81 -3.84
N GLU A 57 -22.25 -3.89 -5.13
CA GLU A 57 -21.63 -2.80 -5.86
C GLU A 57 -22.39 -2.54 -7.16
N TYR A 58 -22.56 -1.26 -7.46
CA TYR A 58 -23.13 -0.75 -8.71
C TYR A 58 -22.17 0.33 -9.20
N SER A 59 -21.35 0.00 -10.21
CA SER A 59 -20.34 0.89 -10.76
C SER A 59 -20.34 0.87 -12.28
N ASP A 60 -20.51 2.07 -12.90
CA ASP A 60 -20.52 2.22 -14.35
C ASP A 60 -20.22 3.67 -14.78
N PRO A 61 -18.98 3.96 -15.19
CA PRO A 61 -17.77 3.18 -14.91
C PRO A 61 -17.31 3.36 -13.45
N PRO A 62 -16.48 2.46 -12.92
CA PRO A 62 -15.80 2.65 -11.65
C PRO A 62 -14.71 3.72 -11.71
N GLU A 63 -14.24 4.20 -10.56
CA GLU A 63 -13.03 5.03 -10.48
C GLU A 63 -11.80 4.23 -10.93
N LEU A 64 -11.64 3.04 -10.37
CA LEU A 64 -10.59 2.08 -10.72
C LEU A 64 -11.18 0.67 -10.85
N GLY A 65 -10.49 -0.20 -11.57
CA GLY A 65 -10.88 -1.59 -11.73
C GLY A 65 -12.06 -1.79 -12.69
N ARG A 66 -12.61 -2.98 -12.68
CA ARG A 66 -13.74 -3.32 -13.55
C ARG A 66 -15.08 -2.93 -12.93
N GLY A 67 -16.03 -2.51 -13.76
CA GLY A 67 -17.41 -2.29 -13.32
C GLY A 67 -18.07 -3.55 -12.79
N ILE A 68 -18.80 -3.40 -11.69
CA ILE A 68 -19.58 -4.46 -11.03
C ILE A 68 -21.03 -3.99 -10.92
N ASN A 69 -21.98 -4.92 -11.13
CA ASN A 69 -23.39 -4.64 -10.99
C ASN A 69 -24.08 -5.81 -10.27
N GLY A 70 -24.18 -5.71 -8.95
CA GLY A 70 -24.79 -6.71 -8.10
C GLY A 70 -23.97 -7.14 -6.89
N VAL A 71 -24.00 -8.42 -6.54
CA VAL A 71 -23.26 -8.95 -5.39
C VAL A 71 -21.78 -9.01 -5.73
N ARG A 72 -20.99 -8.19 -5.03
CA ARG A 72 -19.52 -8.21 -5.11
C ARG A 72 -18.96 -9.31 -4.22
N LYS A 73 -19.41 -9.36 -2.96
CA LYS A 73 -18.91 -10.27 -1.92
C LYS A 73 -20.02 -10.75 -1.01
N MET A 74 -19.84 -11.94 -0.45
CA MET A 74 -20.73 -12.44 0.59
C MET A 74 -20.01 -13.41 1.51
N ARG A 75 -20.36 -13.41 2.80
CA ARG A 75 -19.83 -14.33 3.79
C ARG A 75 -20.85 -14.69 4.84
N LEU A 76 -20.94 -15.97 5.15
CA LEU A 76 -21.68 -16.52 6.28
C LEU A 76 -20.68 -16.95 7.36
N GLU A 77 -20.89 -16.50 8.59
CA GLU A 77 -20.09 -16.87 9.75
C GLU A 77 -20.96 -17.53 10.80
N TYR A 78 -20.41 -18.57 11.44
CA TYR A 78 -20.91 -19.16 12.67
C TYR A 78 -19.84 -19.07 13.74
N ASP A 79 -20.16 -18.46 14.88
CA ASP A 79 -19.22 -18.24 15.98
C ASP A 79 -19.92 -18.58 17.31
N ASN A 80 -19.45 -19.66 17.97
CA ASN A 80 -19.92 -20.06 19.29
C ASN A 80 -18.84 -19.89 20.38
N GLY A 81 -17.84 -19.04 20.13
CA GLY A 81 -16.69 -18.80 20.97
C GLY A 81 -15.50 -19.70 20.64
N PRO A 82 -15.46 -20.99 21.06
CA PRO A 82 -14.34 -21.86 20.74
C PRO A 82 -14.21 -22.23 19.26
N VAL A 83 -15.32 -22.36 18.56
CA VAL A 83 -15.35 -22.77 17.14
C VAL A 83 -15.94 -21.65 16.31
N LYS A 84 -15.19 -21.26 15.26
CA LYS A 84 -15.65 -20.30 14.26
C LYS A 84 -15.53 -20.91 12.87
N LEU A 85 -16.63 -20.84 12.12
CA LEU A 85 -16.72 -21.29 10.73
C LEU A 85 -17.08 -20.09 9.87
N LYS A 86 -16.36 -19.87 8.78
CA LYS A 86 -16.72 -18.86 7.77
C LYS A 86 -16.80 -19.52 6.40
N LEU A 87 -17.79 -19.13 5.61
CA LEU A 87 -18.07 -19.58 4.24
C LEU A 87 -18.26 -18.38 3.34
N GLY A 88 -17.61 -18.33 2.19
CA GLY A 88 -17.72 -17.24 1.21
C GLY A 88 -16.43 -16.48 1.03
N ASP A 89 -16.47 -15.15 0.98
CA ASP A 89 -15.30 -14.30 0.76
C ASP A 89 -14.57 -14.06 2.10
N LEU A 90 -13.35 -14.57 2.17
CA LEU A 90 -12.49 -14.63 3.37
C LEU A 90 -11.31 -13.69 3.24
N TYR A 91 -11.03 -12.95 4.32
CA TYR A 91 -9.85 -12.10 4.49
C TYR A 91 -9.17 -12.52 5.77
N GLU A 92 -8.08 -13.24 5.64
CA GLU A 92 -7.37 -13.87 6.77
C GLU A 92 -5.90 -13.46 6.78
N ILE A 93 -5.36 -13.31 7.97
CA ILE A 93 -3.94 -13.05 8.18
C ILE A 93 -3.36 -14.09 9.14
N TRP A 94 -2.22 -14.68 8.79
CA TRP A 94 -1.46 -15.60 9.62
C TRP A 94 -0.11 -15.00 9.98
N GLY A 95 0.21 -15.00 11.28
CA GLY A 95 1.42 -14.34 11.79
C GLY A 95 1.48 -12.86 11.39
N ARG A 96 2.54 -12.48 10.69
CA ARG A 96 2.72 -11.14 10.12
C ARG A 96 2.49 -11.09 8.60
N GLY A 97 1.76 -12.05 8.07
CA GLY A 97 1.40 -12.05 6.65
C GLY A 97 2.45 -12.64 5.71
N LEU A 98 3.49 -13.30 6.24
CA LEU A 98 4.51 -13.92 5.42
C LEU A 98 3.97 -15.14 4.65
N VAL A 99 3.01 -15.86 5.22
CA VAL A 99 2.36 -17.03 4.59
C VAL A 99 1.04 -16.65 3.96
N LEU A 100 0.20 -15.94 4.72
CA LEU A 100 -1.13 -15.53 4.30
C LEU A 100 -1.47 -14.17 4.88
N ASN A 101 -1.83 -13.25 4.00
CA ASN A 101 -2.46 -11.97 4.32
C ASN A 101 -3.29 -11.54 3.11
N SER A 102 -4.56 -11.94 3.11
CA SER A 102 -5.50 -11.56 2.07
C SER A 102 -6.16 -10.24 2.42
N VAL A 103 -6.20 -9.32 1.46
CA VAL A 103 -6.65 -7.95 1.63
C VAL A 103 -7.66 -7.53 0.57
N ASP A 104 -8.49 -6.55 0.90
CA ASP A 104 -9.32 -5.77 -0.01
C ASP A 104 -8.95 -4.30 0.16
N ASP A 105 -8.15 -3.77 -0.74
CA ASP A 105 -7.71 -2.38 -0.78
C ASP A 105 -8.31 -1.69 -2.01
N GLN A 106 -9.51 -1.15 -1.85
CA GLN A 106 -10.28 -0.52 -2.93
C GLN A 106 -9.60 0.71 -3.54
N PRO A 107 -8.96 1.61 -2.76
CA PRO A 107 -8.25 2.76 -3.31
C PRO A 107 -7.19 2.42 -4.35
N ILE A 108 -6.63 1.23 -4.32
CA ILE A 108 -5.65 0.75 -5.31
C ILE A 108 -6.15 -0.43 -6.15
N ASP A 109 -7.46 -0.74 -6.11
CA ASP A 109 -8.08 -1.86 -6.83
C ASP A 109 -7.32 -3.19 -6.62
N ARG A 110 -6.98 -3.49 -5.35
CA ARG A 110 -6.32 -4.73 -4.98
C ARG A 110 -7.22 -5.58 -4.10
N ASP A 111 -7.66 -6.70 -4.62
CA ASP A 111 -8.43 -7.70 -3.89
C ASP A 111 -7.75 -9.07 -4.02
N THR A 112 -7.31 -9.61 -2.89
CA THR A 112 -6.71 -10.95 -2.78
C THR A 112 -7.55 -11.87 -1.89
N GLY A 113 -8.83 -11.56 -1.73
CA GLY A 113 -9.80 -12.34 -0.96
C GLY A 113 -9.89 -13.78 -1.45
N ILE A 114 -10.17 -14.69 -0.51
CA ILE A 114 -10.27 -16.12 -0.77
C ILE A 114 -11.74 -16.52 -0.71
N ARG A 115 -12.31 -16.98 -1.82
CA ARG A 115 -13.66 -17.55 -1.83
C ARG A 115 -13.59 -19.02 -1.42
N GLY A 116 -14.08 -19.34 -0.22
CA GLY A 116 -13.90 -20.67 0.32
C GLY A 116 -14.47 -20.87 1.72
N LEU A 117 -13.80 -21.70 2.48
CA LEU A 117 -14.13 -22.10 3.84
C LEU A 117 -12.95 -21.87 4.76
N THR A 118 -13.18 -21.36 5.96
CA THR A 118 -12.22 -21.45 7.07
C THR A 118 -12.91 -21.97 8.32
N LEU A 119 -12.22 -22.90 9.01
CA LEU A 119 -12.62 -23.44 10.31
C LEU A 119 -11.53 -23.11 11.33
N MET A 120 -11.92 -22.45 12.42
CA MET A 120 -11.04 -22.07 13.51
C MET A 120 -11.50 -22.72 14.80
N TYR A 121 -10.54 -23.18 15.59
CA TYR A 121 -10.73 -23.58 16.97
C TYR A 121 -9.82 -22.78 17.88
N ASN A 122 -10.37 -22.10 18.86
CA ASN A 122 -9.64 -21.23 19.77
C ASN A 122 -9.95 -21.60 21.22
N ASN A 123 -8.89 -21.75 22.01
CA ASN A 123 -8.97 -21.71 23.47
C ASN A 123 -7.86 -20.80 24.03
N PRO A 124 -7.85 -20.47 25.32
CA PRO A 124 -6.88 -19.49 25.87
C PRO A 124 -5.39 -19.80 25.64
N SER A 125 -5.03 -21.06 25.39
CA SER A 125 -3.63 -21.47 25.23
C SER A 125 -3.30 -22.11 23.87
N PHE A 126 -4.30 -22.31 23.00
CA PHE A 126 -4.11 -23.00 21.73
C PHE A 126 -5.13 -22.52 20.71
N SER A 127 -4.67 -22.20 19.50
CA SER A 127 -5.56 -21.94 18.37
C SER A 127 -5.11 -22.73 17.14
N THR A 128 -6.06 -23.11 16.34
CA THR A 128 -5.80 -23.73 15.04
C THR A 128 -6.83 -23.24 14.01
N GLN A 129 -6.37 -23.06 12.79
CA GLN A 129 -7.20 -22.61 11.68
C GLN A 129 -6.86 -23.42 10.43
N VAL A 130 -7.88 -23.91 9.76
CA VAL A 130 -7.79 -24.59 8.45
C VAL A 130 -8.51 -23.71 7.44
N ILE A 131 -7.90 -23.53 6.26
CA ILE A 131 -8.49 -22.80 5.14
C ILE A 131 -8.46 -23.64 3.87
N ALA A 132 -9.51 -23.55 3.07
CA ALA A 132 -9.58 -24.09 1.72
C ALA A 132 -10.42 -23.16 0.84
N GLY A 133 -9.91 -22.79 -0.31
CA GLY A 133 -10.64 -21.90 -1.20
C GLY A 133 -9.86 -21.52 -2.45
N LYS A 134 -10.38 -20.56 -3.16
CA LYS A 134 -9.83 -20.02 -4.41
C LYS A 134 -9.69 -18.50 -4.29
N THR A 135 -8.55 -17.97 -4.72
CA THR A 135 -8.39 -16.53 -4.96
C THR A 135 -8.19 -16.29 -6.45
N ASP A 136 -8.90 -15.32 -6.99
CA ASP A 136 -8.80 -14.90 -8.40
C ASP A 136 -8.22 -13.48 -8.43
N ILE A 137 -6.97 -13.36 -8.84
CA ILE A 137 -6.30 -12.08 -8.98
C ILE A 137 -6.54 -11.55 -10.38
N SER A 138 -7.07 -10.34 -10.44
CA SER A 138 -7.38 -9.67 -11.70
C SER A 138 -6.89 -8.22 -11.61
N GLN A 139 -6.10 -7.78 -12.58
CA GLN A 139 -5.52 -6.44 -12.56
C GLN A 139 -5.21 -5.91 -13.97
N SER A 140 -5.02 -4.59 -14.05
CA SER A 140 -4.57 -3.91 -15.24
C SER A 140 -3.05 -3.91 -15.29
N THR A 141 -2.48 -4.27 -16.46
CA THR A 141 -1.05 -4.20 -16.73
C THR A 141 -0.80 -3.43 -18.02
N ILE A 142 0.40 -2.90 -18.20
CA ILE A 142 0.83 -2.28 -19.46
C ILE A 142 0.91 -3.36 -20.53
N ASN A 143 0.29 -3.12 -21.68
CA ASN A 143 0.36 -3.99 -22.85
C ASN A 143 0.64 -3.18 -24.13
N ALA A 144 0.63 -3.83 -25.28
CA ALA A 144 0.87 -3.18 -26.58
C ALA A 144 -0.15 -2.09 -26.94
N LEU A 145 -1.34 -2.09 -26.33
CA LEU A 145 -2.39 -1.08 -26.52
C LEU A 145 -2.33 0.05 -25.49
N GLY A 146 -1.37 0.00 -24.56
CA GLY A 146 -1.22 0.96 -23.49
C GLY A 146 -1.70 0.44 -22.14
N PHE A 147 -1.97 1.37 -21.21
CA PHE A 147 -2.43 1.10 -19.86
C PHE A 147 -3.81 1.72 -19.64
N ASN A 148 -4.74 0.94 -19.09
CA ASN A 148 -6.06 1.41 -18.70
C ASN A 148 -6.43 0.83 -17.34
N ASN A 149 -6.56 1.69 -16.33
CA ASN A 149 -6.89 1.32 -14.96
C ASN A 149 -8.23 0.58 -14.80
N ARG A 150 -9.13 0.68 -15.78
CA ARG A 150 -10.48 0.08 -15.76
C ARG A 150 -10.59 -1.21 -16.56
N THR A 151 -9.53 -1.60 -17.27
CA THR A 151 -9.52 -2.80 -18.10
C THR A 151 -8.50 -3.80 -17.58
N HIS A 152 -8.99 -4.81 -16.88
CA HIS A 152 -8.14 -5.91 -16.43
C HIS A 152 -7.74 -6.78 -17.62
N ASN A 153 -6.45 -6.94 -17.82
CA ASN A 153 -5.84 -7.74 -18.88
C ASN A 153 -4.96 -8.88 -18.36
N TYR A 154 -4.88 -9.03 -17.04
CA TYR A 154 -4.14 -10.10 -16.38
C TYR A 154 -5.02 -10.80 -15.35
N HIS A 155 -5.11 -12.14 -15.42
CA HIS A 155 -5.91 -12.96 -14.52
C HIS A 155 -5.14 -14.21 -14.13
N VAL A 156 -5.01 -14.43 -12.82
CA VAL A 156 -4.41 -15.65 -12.24
C VAL A 156 -5.31 -16.19 -11.15
N SER A 157 -5.51 -17.51 -11.18
CA SER A 157 -6.30 -18.22 -10.18
C SER A 157 -5.43 -19.12 -9.33
N HIS A 158 -5.60 -19.04 -8.01
CA HIS A 158 -4.92 -19.90 -7.06
C HIS A 158 -5.93 -20.70 -6.23
N ASN A 159 -5.81 -22.04 -6.21
CA ASN A 159 -6.52 -22.87 -5.25
C ASN A 159 -5.63 -23.03 -4.01
N LEU A 160 -6.15 -22.63 -2.85
CA LEU A 160 -5.41 -22.52 -1.60
C LEU A 160 -5.89 -23.58 -0.59
N TYR A 161 -4.94 -24.22 0.08
CA TYR A 161 -5.18 -25.14 1.19
C TYR A 161 -4.15 -24.87 2.28
N GLY A 162 -4.59 -24.67 3.51
CA GLY A 162 -3.65 -24.31 4.55
C GLY A 162 -4.07 -24.64 5.96
N LEU A 163 -3.10 -24.60 6.85
CA LEU A 163 -3.20 -24.85 8.28
C LEU A 163 -2.33 -23.85 9.04
N ASN A 164 -2.92 -23.22 10.06
CA ASN A 164 -2.20 -22.40 11.02
C ASN A 164 -2.44 -22.96 12.43
N ILE A 165 -1.38 -23.02 13.24
CA ILE A 165 -1.40 -23.50 14.62
C ILE A 165 -0.64 -22.51 15.47
N GLN A 166 -1.21 -22.12 16.61
CA GLN A 166 -0.55 -21.28 17.62
C GLN A 166 -0.67 -21.91 19.00
N LYS A 167 0.37 -21.82 19.80
CA LYS A 167 0.45 -22.34 21.15
C LYS A 167 1.06 -21.33 22.11
N LEU A 168 0.25 -20.86 23.05
CA LEU A 168 0.67 -19.98 24.12
C LEU A 168 1.13 -20.80 25.34
N LEU A 169 2.34 -20.52 25.84
CA LEU A 169 2.95 -21.12 27.03
C LEU A 169 3.47 -19.99 27.95
N GLY A 170 2.64 -19.54 28.87
CA GLY A 170 2.93 -18.35 29.67
C GLY A 170 3.08 -17.11 28.79
N ASN A 171 4.25 -16.49 28.82
CA ASN A 171 4.57 -15.30 28.02
C ASN A 171 5.15 -15.64 26.63
N HIS A 172 5.25 -16.94 26.27
CA HIS A 172 5.80 -17.42 25.01
C HIS A 172 4.69 -17.86 24.09
N ASP A 173 4.68 -17.40 22.85
CA ASP A 173 3.77 -17.83 21.79
C ASP A 173 4.58 -18.45 20.64
N PHE A 174 4.20 -19.66 20.24
CA PHE A 174 4.80 -20.42 19.15
C PHE A 174 3.77 -20.62 18.05
N GLY A 175 4.12 -20.27 16.82
CA GLY A 175 3.28 -20.46 15.65
C GLY A 175 3.92 -21.35 14.61
N PHE A 176 3.07 -22.11 13.92
CA PHE A 176 3.40 -22.86 12.71
C PHE A 176 2.32 -22.62 11.68
N SER A 177 2.71 -22.27 10.45
CA SER A 177 1.78 -22.14 9.33
C SER A 177 2.26 -22.95 8.14
N PHE A 178 1.32 -23.54 7.44
CA PHE A 178 1.52 -24.21 6.15
C PHE A 178 0.44 -23.75 5.19
N LEU A 179 0.83 -23.35 3.97
CA LEU A 179 -0.10 -23.00 2.89
C LEU A 179 0.41 -23.60 1.58
N GLN A 180 -0.48 -24.25 0.85
CA GLN A 180 -0.23 -24.71 -0.52
C GLN A 180 -1.16 -23.96 -1.48
N GLY A 181 -0.58 -23.35 -2.50
CA GLY A 181 -1.27 -22.76 -3.64
C GLY A 181 -1.05 -23.58 -4.90
N LEU A 182 -2.12 -23.87 -5.63
CA LEU A 182 -2.09 -24.44 -6.97
C LEU A 182 -2.54 -23.37 -7.94
N GLU A 183 -1.70 -23.03 -8.90
CA GLU A 183 -1.86 -21.90 -9.80
C GLU A 183 -1.87 -22.37 -11.25
N LYS A 184 -2.71 -21.72 -12.08
CA LYS A 184 -2.61 -21.75 -13.53
C LYS A 184 -2.07 -20.42 -13.99
N HIS A 185 -0.79 -20.39 -14.34
CA HIS A 185 -0.09 -19.18 -14.74
C HIS A 185 -0.17 -19.00 -16.27
N PRO A 186 -0.66 -17.86 -16.77
CA PRO A 186 -0.68 -17.61 -18.21
C PRO A 186 0.73 -17.38 -18.74
N VAL A 187 1.07 -17.98 -19.88
CA VAL A 187 2.34 -17.75 -20.58
C VAL A 187 2.18 -16.58 -21.55
N ASN A 188 3.09 -15.63 -21.50
CA ASN A 188 2.99 -14.36 -22.23
C ASN A 188 2.89 -14.47 -23.74
N THR A 189 3.50 -15.48 -24.33
CA THR A 189 3.61 -15.62 -25.79
C THR A 189 2.35 -16.15 -26.45
N PHE A 190 1.55 -16.91 -25.71
CA PHE A 190 0.29 -17.49 -26.20
C PHE A 190 -0.72 -17.52 -25.04
N PRO A 191 -1.79 -16.70 -25.08
CA PRO A 191 -2.78 -16.62 -24.00
C PRO A 191 -3.47 -17.94 -23.63
N GLU A 192 -3.46 -18.92 -24.55
CA GLU A 192 -4.05 -20.24 -24.35
C GLU A 192 -3.12 -21.21 -23.61
N ASP A 193 -1.81 -20.95 -23.61
CA ASP A 193 -0.83 -21.76 -22.91
C ASP A 193 -0.76 -21.36 -21.43
N THR A 194 -0.85 -22.33 -20.55
CA THR A 194 -0.75 -22.11 -19.11
C THR A 194 0.24 -23.07 -18.47
N LEU A 195 1.04 -22.57 -17.54
CA LEU A 195 1.87 -23.38 -16.66
C LEU A 195 1.06 -23.75 -15.40
N ASN A 196 1.10 -25.01 -15.03
CA ASN A 196 0.56 -25.44 -13.74
C ASN A 196 1.66 -25.37 -12.68
N LEU A 197 1.47 -24.47 -11.72
CA LEU A 197 2.43 -24.22 -10.65
C LEU A 197 1.87 -24.66 -9.30
N LYS A 198 2.74 -25.11 -8.42
CA LYS A 198 2.44 -25.42 -7.03
C LYS A 198 3.42 -24.69 -6.13
N ASN A 199 2.90 -23.83 -5.28
CA ASN A 199 3.65 -23.08 -4.28
C ASN A 199 3.36 -23.65 -2.89
N GLN A 200 4.41 -23.93 -2.11
CA GLN A 200 4.31 -24.40 -0.73
C GLN A 200 5.05 -23.46 0.20
N LEU A 201 4.33 -22.89 1.15
CA LEU A 201 4.83 -21.95 2.14
C LEU A 201 4.77 -22.60 3.51
N HIS A 202 5.86 -22.53 4.27
CA HIS A 202 5.97 -23.02 5.63
C HIS A 202 6.56 -21.93 6.50
N SER A 203 5.92 -21.56 7.60
CA SER A 203 6.52 -20.64 8.55
C SER A 203 6.56 -21.17 9.97
N LEU A 204 7.54 -20.67 10.72
CA LEU A 204 7.65 -20.81 12.16
C LEU A 204 7.73 -19.42 12.75
N SER A 205 6.89 -19.12 13.73
CA SER A 205 6.92 -17.87 14.46
C SER A 205 7.11 -18.10 15.95
N TYR A 206 7.70 -17.10 16.59
CA TYR A 206 7.90 -17.05 18.01
C TYR A 206 7.70 -15.62 18.51
N SER A 207 6.95 -15.44 19.59
CA SER A 207 6.89 -14.20 20.32
C SER A 207 7.09 -14.39 21.82
N TYR A 208 7.59 -13.34 22.44
CA TYR A 208 7.76 -13.26 23.88
C TYR A 208 7.31 -11.86 24.36
N MET A 209 6.45 -11.84 25.35
CA MET A 209 5.91 -10.59 25.94
C MET A 209 6.42 -10.41 27.36
N HIS A 210 6.98 -9.23 27.62
CA HIS A 210 7.44 -8.81 28.94
C HIS A 210 7.02 -7.36 29.22
N SER A 211 6.96 -6.97 30.48
CA SER A 211 6.50 -5.62 30.88
C SER A 211 7.35 -4.46 30.32
N VAL A 212 8.60 -4.72 29.96
CA VAL A 212 9.54 -3.71 29.44
C VAL A 212 9.97 -3.94 27.99
N PHE A 213 9.60 -5.07 27.39
CA PHE A 213 9.85 -5.33 25.97
C PHE A 213 8.95 -6.43 25.43
N ASP A 214 8.68 -6.38 24.12
CA ASP A 214 8.08 -7.45 23.34
C ASP A 214 9.01 -7.81 22.19
N PHE A 215 9.11 -9.10 21.93
CA PHE A 215 9.88 -9.63 20.79
C PHE A 215 9.00 -10.53 19.93
N TYR A 216 9.11 -10.40 18.62
CA TYR A 216 8.48 -11.28 17.64
C TYR A 216 9.48 -11.62 16.54
N THR A 217 9.46 -12.87 16.08
CA THR A 217 10.19 -13.29 14.88
C THR A 217 9.39 -14.34 14.11
N GLU A 218 9.49 -14.31 12.79
CA GLU A 218 8.88 -15.27 11.89
C GLU A 218 9.84 -15.62 10.75
N TYR A 219 10.09 -16.91 10.57
CA TYR A 219 10.90 -17.44 9.48
C TYR A 219 10.03 -18.23 8.52
N ILE A 220 10.15 -17.96 7.22
CA ILE A 220 9.40 -18.65 6.17
C ILE A 220 10.33 -19.34 5.17
N MET A 221 9.88 -20.49 4.67
CA MET A 221 10.42 -21.18 3.50
C MET A 221 9.34 -21.26 2.43
N ASN A 222 9.73 -20.89 1.21
CA ASN A 222 8.91 -21.03 0.00
C ASN A 222 9.56 -22.07 -0.93
N ARG A 223 8.72 -22.94 -1.51
CA ARG A 223 9.12 -23.90 -2.55
C ARG A 223 8.10 -23.85 -3.68
N SER A 224 8.60 -23.68 -4.89
CA SER A 224 7.79 -23.67 -6.10
C SER A 224 8.11 -24.88 -6.96
N TYR A 225 7.07 -25.45 -7.56
CA TYR A 225 7.14 -26.61 -8.44
C TYR A 225 6.32 -26.31 -9.69
N GLU A 226 6.84 -26.77 -10.82
CA GLU A 226 6.15 -26.77 -12.11
C GLU A 226 5.73 -28.19 -12.47
N PHE A 227 4.53 -28.34 -13.06
CA PHE A 227 4.05 -29.63 -13.56
C PHE A 227 4.42 -29.78 -15.04
N ASP A 228 5.35 -30.69 -15.31
CA ASP A 228 5.86 -30.97 -16.64
C ASP A 228 6.00 -32.48 -16.84
N GLU A 229 5.66 -32.98 -18.03
CA GLU A 229 5.76 -34.40 -18.42
C GLU A 229 5.19 -35.36 -17.36
N ASP A 230 3.97 -35.07 -16.84
CA ASP A 230 3.26 -35.88 -15.85
C ASP A 230 3.90 -35.94 -14.43
N ARG A 231 4.80 -35.00 -14.09
CA ARG A 231 5.41 -34.88 -12.78
C ARG A 231 5.63 -33.46 -12.31
N TRP A 232 5.69 -33.29 -10.99
CA TRP A 232 6.09 -32.05 -10.36
C TRP A 232 7.62 -31.96 -10.26
N SER A 233 8.23 -31.00 -10.93
CA SER A 233 9.66 -30.67 -10.82
C SER A 233 9.88 -29.43 -9.97
N SER A 234 10.99 -29.37 -9.22
CA SER A 234 11.31 -28.20 -8.40
C SER A 234 11.72 -27.04 -9.31
N HIS A 235 11.01 -25.92 -9.21
CA HIS A 235 11.23 -24.72 -10.01
C HIS A 235 12.02 -23.66 -9.22
N GLY A 236 11.70 -23.45 -7.93
CA GLY A 236 12.36 -22.44 -7.12
C GLY A 236 12.28 -22.70 -5.61
N LYS A 237 13.20 -22.07 -4.88
CA LYS A 237 13.24 -22.08 -3.41
C LYS A 237 13.52 -20.67 -2.91
N GLY A 238 12.74 -20.25 -1.92
CA GLY A 238 12.90 -18.98 -1.26
C GLY A 238 12.85 -19.10 0.25
N LYS A 239 13.21 -18.03 0.92
CA LYS A 239 13.13 -17.90 2.38
C LYS A 239 12.89 -16.45 2.76
N GLY A 240 12.35 -16.23 3.94
CA GLY A 240 12.19 -14.90 4.50
C GLY A 240 12.34 -14.92 6.02
N LEU A 241 12.78 -13.82 6.57
CA LEU A 241 12.88 -13.57 7.99
C LEU A 241 12.32 -12.20 8.30
N TYR A 242 11.41 -12.15 9.26
CA TYR A 242 10.92 -10.94 9.89
C TYR A 242 11.25 -10.96 11.38
N GLY A 243 11.64 -9.84 11.92
CA GLY A 243 11.87 -9.63 13.35
C GLY A 243 11.35 -8.28 13.81
N ASN A 244 10.77 -8.23 15.00
CA ASN A 244 10.31 -7.00 15.63
C ASN A 244 10.66 -7.03 17.12
N LEU A 245 11.17 -5.91 17.63
CA LEU A 245 11.48 -5.70 19.05
C LEU A 245 10.92 -4.35 19.47
N ASN A 246 10.00 -4.36 20.43
CA ASN A 246 9.51 -3.17 21.11
C ASN A 246 10.17 -3.06 22.48
N LEU A 247 10.71 -1.90 22.79
CA LEU A 247 11.28 -1.55 24.09
C LEU A 247 10.47 -0.42 24.71
N TYR A 248 10.04 -0.59 25.96
CA TYR A 248 9.20 0.36 26.67
C TYR A 248 9.96 1.03 27.80
N PHE A 249 10.08 2.35 27.73
CA PHE A 249 10.69 3.20 28.76
C PHE A 249 9.65 4.18 29.30
N ASN A 250 9.91 4.80 30.42
CA ASN A 250 8.93 5.69 31.07
C ASN A 250 8.48 6.88 30.19
N LEU A 251 9.38 7.43 29.38
CA LEU A 251 9.12 8.62 28.55
C LEU A 251 9.02 8.33 27.07
N PHE A 252 9.48 7.16 26.61
CA PHE A 252 9.49 6.81 25.19
C PHE A 252 9.40 5.30 24.99
N SER A 253 8.99 4.90 23.80
CA SER A 253 9.07 3.54 23.28
C SER A 253 9.92 3.51 22.01
N LEU A 254 10.67 2.43 21.85
CA LEU A 254 11.47 2.17 20.66
C LEU A 254 10.97 0.88 20.00
N ASN A 255 10.52 0.99 18.75
CA ASN A 255 10.21 -0.13 17.89
C ASN A 255 11.36 -0.36 16.91
N LEU A 256 11.84 -1.57 16.82
CA LEU A 256 12.86 -2.01 15.86
C LEU A 256 12.29 -3.14 15.01
N GLU A 257 12.28 -2.96 13.70
CA GLU A 257 11.88 -3.97 12.73
C GLU A 257 13.05 -4.35 11.83
N TYR A 258 13.10 -5.63 11.46
CA TYR A 258 14.07 -6.19 10.54
C TYR A 258 13.38 -7.10 9.54
N ILE A 259 13.71 -6.94 8.27
CA ILE A 259 13.25 -7.79 7.16
C ILE A 259 14.44 -8.34 6.40
N ASN A 260 14.31 -9.59 5.91
CA ASN A 260 15.25 -10.18 4.97
C ASN A 260 14.47 -11.18 4.11
N TYR A 261 14.01 -10.71 2.95
CA TYR A 261 13.18 -11.48 2.04
C TYR A 261 13.99 -11.93 0.83
N ARG A 262 13.91 -13.21 0.51
CA ARG A 262 14.58 -13.85 -0.62
C ARG A 262 13.66 -14.93 -1.17
N TYR A 263 12.44 -14.52 -1.55
CA TYR A 263 11.41 -15.49 -1.96
C TYR A 263 11.78 -16.19 -3.26
N ALA A 264 12.11 -15.45 -4.29
CA ALA A 264 12.70 -16.00 -5.51
C ALA A 264 13.34 -14.86 -6.27
N MET A 265 14.56 -15.04 -6.72
CA MET A 265 15.32 -13.98 -7.38
C MET A 265 15.64 -14.42 -8.80
N ILE A 266 14.92 -13.87 -9.76
CA ILE A 266 15.12 -14.20 -11.17
C ILE A 266 15.89 -13.08 -11.87
N ASP A 267 15.46 -11.83 -11.66
CA ASP A 267 16.12 -10.64 -12.19
C ASP A 267 15.84 -9.41 -11.31
N PRO A 268 16.62 -8.31 -11.43
CA PRO A 268 16.46 -7.12 -10.61
C PRO A 268 15.25 -6.26 -10.98
N ILE A 269 14.62 -6.50 -12.12
CA ILE A 269 13.50 -5.71 -12.65
C ILE A 269 12.17 -6.44 -12.43
N SER A 270 12.22 -7.68 -11.98
CA SER A 270 11.03 -8.56 -11.85
C SER A 270 9.88 -7.95 -11.04
N ARG A 271 10.14 -7.05 -10.09
CA ARG A 271 9.11 -6.36 -9.32
C ARG A 271 8.12 -5.55 -10.17
N PHE A 272 8.48 -5.16 -11.38
CA PHE A 272 7.64 -4.41 -12.31
C PHE A 272 6.94 -5.28 -13.34
N ASN A 273 7.33 -6.54 -13.46
CA ASN A 273 6.81 -7.46 -14.45
C ASN A 273 5.97 -8.55 -13.79
N ILE A 274 4.66 -8.39 -13.82
CA ILE A 274 3.72 -9.33 -13.20
C ILE A 274 3.59 -10.61 -14.02
N VAL A 275 3.92 -10.57 -15.29
CA VAL A 275 3.58 -11.61 -16.25
C VAL A 275 4.59 -12.77 -16.26
N ASP A 276 5.86 -12.50 -15.95
CA ASP A 276 6.91 -13.52 -15.95
C ASP A 276 7.14 -14.15 -14.56
N TYR A 277 6.12 -14.08 -13.72
CA TYR A 277 6.23 -14.38 -12.31
C TYR A 277 5.80 -15.80 -11.96
N TYR A 278 6.71 -16.68 -11.74
CA TYR A 278 6.45 -17.91 -11.01
C TYR A 278 7.50 -18.12 -9.92
N GLY A 279 7.06 -18.46 -8.72
CA GLY A 279 7.92 -18.79 -7.59
C GLY A 279 8.27 -17.64 -6.64
N TYR A 280 7.52 -16.53 -6.69
CA TYR A 280 7.74 -15.33 -5.89
C TYR A 280 6.94 -15.27 -4.61
N ASN A 281 6.98 -14.08 -3.98
CA ASN A 281 5.96 -13.76 -3.04
C ASN A 281 4.60 -13.80 -3.75
N GLN A 282 3.70 -14.60 -3.20
CA GLN A 282 2.41 -14.85 -3.82
C GLN A 282 1.45 -13.68 -3.55
N PRO A 283 0.45 -13.41 -4.41
CA PRO A 283 -0.46 -12.27 -4.24
C PRO A 283 -1.27 -12.31 -2.93
N TYR A 284 -1.45 -13.49 -2.35
CA TYR A 284 -2.08 -13.68 -1.04
C TYR A 284 -1.08 -13.58 0.15
N GLN A 285 0.18 -13.28 -0.11
CA GLN A 285 1.17 -12.85 0.87
C GLN A 285 1.25 -11.32 0.84
N ASN A 286 1.28 -10.71 2.01
CA ASN A 286 1.54 -9.28 2.16
C ASN A 286 2.44 -9.07 3.39
N PRO A 287 3.74 -9.39 3.25
CA PRO A 287 4.70 -9.29 4.35
C PRO A 287 4.89 -7.84 4.79
N PRO A 288 5.31 -7.58 6.04
CA PRO A 288 5.68 -6.25 6.50
C PRO A 288 6.80 -5.64 5.64
N VAL A 289 6.76 -4.32 5.50
CA VAL A 289 7.77 -3.54 4.79
C VAL A 289 8.59 -2.70 5.76
N ALA A 290 9.88 -2.52 5.48
CA ALA A 290 10.75 -1.65 6.28
C ALA A 290 10.64 -0.17 5.84
N VAL A 291 9.44 0.26 5.43
CA VAL A 291 9.13 1.61 4.98
C VAL A 291 8.03 2.18 5.87
N HIS A 292 8.13 3.44 6.22
CA HIS A 292 7.06 4.14 6.92
C HIS A 292 6.09 4.78 5.92
N ILE A 293 4.79 4.61 6.14
CA ILE A 293 3.74 5.32 5.39
C ILE A 293 3.46 6.63 6.11
N HIS A 294 3.80 7.74 5.48
CA HIS A 294 3.63 9.06 6.06
C HIS A 294 2.19 9.58 5.89
N GLU A 295 1.73 10.40 6.84
CA GLU A 295 0.43 11.09 6.75
C GLU A 295 0.45 12.31 5.80
N ASN A 296 1.64 12.71 5.36
CA ASN A 296 1.87 13.92 4.58
C ASN A 296 1.77 13.61 3.08
N VAL A 297 1.12 14.51 2.33
CA VAL A 297 0.79 14.30 0.90
C VAL A 297 2.04 14.20 0.03
N LEU A 298 2.98 15.16 0.19
CA LEU A 298 4.17 15.20 -0.66
C LEU A 298 5.15 14.05 -0.36
N MET A 299 5.20 13.59 0.88
CA MET A 299 6.04 12.44 1.27
C MET A 299 5.48 11.14 0.72
N ASN A 300 4.17 10.93 0.76
CA ASN A 300 3.53 9.72 0.25
C ASN A 300 3.63 9.55 -1.28
N ARG A 301 3.93 10.61 -2.02
CA ARG A 301 4.18 10.53 -3.47
C ARG A 301 5.55 9.94 -3.80
N ILE A 302 6.45 9.89 -2.82
CA ILE A 302 7.77 9.31 -2.96
C ILE A 302 7.83 8.09 -2.07
N SER A 303 7.18 7.02 -2.48
CA SER A 303 7.18 5.79 -1.72
C SER A 303 8.12 4.77 -2.36
N HIS A 304 8.92 4.14 -1.53
CA HIS A 304 9.76 3.02 -1.94
C HIS A 304 8.89 1.80 -2.29
N GLN A 305 9.11 1.23 -3.46
CA GLN A 305 8.48 -0.02 -3.84
C GLN A 305 9.32 -1.19 -3.36
N THR A 306 8.85 -1.83 -2.29
CA THR A 306 9.54 -2.98 -1.68
C THR A 306 9.60 -4.17 -2.64
N ASP A 307 10.78 -4.77 -2.75
CA ASP A 307 10.97 -6.02 -3.48
C ASP A 307 10.98 -7.22 -2.52
N PHE A 308 9.83 -7.80 -2.29
CA PHE A 308 9.70 -8.96 -1.39
C PHE A 308 10.55 -10.18 -1.79
N ASN A 309 11.00 -10.24 -3.04
CA ASN A 309 11.81 -11.34 -3.54
C ASN A 309 13.29 -11.19 -3.21
N ASN A 310 13.76 -9.95 -2.99
CA ASN A 310 15.18 -9.66 -2.87
C ASN A 310 15.45 -8.40 -2.06
N GLU A 311 15.01 -8.34 -0.80
CA GLU A 311 15.22 -7.15 0.02
C GLU A 311 15.64 -7.49 1.44
N VAL A 312 16.61 -6.73 1.94
CA VAL A 312 16.99 -6.66 3.36
C VAL A 312 16.79 -5.24 3.86
N GLY A 313 16.16 -5.08 5.01
CA GLY A 313 15.85 -3.76 5.56
C GLY A 313 15.70 -3.76 7.07
N TYR A 314 15.80 -2.57 7.64
CA TYR A 314 15.39 -2.31 9.01
C TYR A 314 14.68 -0.98 9.13
N LYS A 315 13.82 -0.89 10.14
CA LYS A 315 13.15 0.35 10.55
C LYS A 315 13.29 0.50 12.06
N ALA A 316 13.64 1.70 12.50
CA ALA A 316 13.66 2.09 13.89
C ALA A 316 12.67 3.25 14.08
N GLU A 317 11.76 3.13 15.03
CA GLU A 317 10.77 4.14 15.35
C GLU A 317 10.82 4.45 16.83
N LEU A 318 11.09 5.71 17.16
CA LEU A 318 11.15 6.24 18.52
C LEU A 318 9.99 7.19 18.73
N ILE A 319 9.10 6.84 19.65
CA ILE A 319 7.93 7.64 20.03
C ILE A 319 8.02 7.97 21.50
N GLY A 320 7.75 9.21 21.86
CA GLY A 320 7.74 9.60 23.26
C GLY A 320 7.16 10.98 23.52
N SER A 321 7.18 11.37 24.81
CA SER A 321 6.74 12.68 25.24
C SER A 321 7.72 13.27 26.25
N PHE A 322 8.11 14.54 26.01
CA PHE A 322 8.90 15.29 26.98
C PHE A 322 8.04 15.85 28.11
N SER A 323 6.75 16.03 27.84
CA SER A 323 5.73 16.47 28.79
C SER A 323 4.34 16.14 28.27
N ASP A 324 3.29 16.36 29.05
CA ASP A 324 1.89 16.17 28.64
C ASP A 324 1.50 16.98 27.39
N ASN A 325 2.28 18.00 27.05
CA ASN A 325 2.01 18.91 25.95
C ASN A 325 2.98 18.79 24.77
N ILE A 326 4.05 18.01 24.89
CA ILE A 326 5.10 17.91 23.87
C ILE A 326 5.41 16.44 23.61
N GLU A 327 5.06 16.00 22.41
CA GLU A 327 5.34 14.66 21.89
C GLU A 327 6.37 14.72 20.77
N PHE A 328 7.12 13.66 20.61
CA PHE A 328 8.04 13.50 19.47
C PHE A 328 7.89 12.12 18.85
N LEU A 329 8.13 12.08 17.55
CA LEU A 329 8.29 10.87 16.75
C LEU A 329 9.58 11.01 15.94
N SER A 330 10.38 9.95 15.89
CA SER A 330 11.51 9.88 14.98
C SER A 330 11.59 8.50 14.35
N ILE A 331 11.71 8.44 13.03
CA ILE A 331 11.72 7.22 12.24
C ILE A 331 12.98 7.21 11.39
N PHE A 332 13.63 6.06 11.34
CA PHE A 332 14.72 5.81 10.42
C PHE A 332 14.50 4.45 9.76
N SER A 333 14.47 4.43 8.43
CA SER A 333 14.35 3.23 7.62
C SER A 333 15.50 3.15 6.63
N GLN A 334 16.00 1.95 6.42
CA GLN A 334 16.96 1.66 5.37
C GLN A 334 16.73 0.26 4.83
N SER A 335 16.71 0.14 3.52
CA SER A 335 16.65 -1.16 2.84
C SER A 335 17.52 -1.17 1.59
N ASN A 336 17.81 -2.35 1.08
CA ASN A 336 18.48 -2.55 -0.20
C ASN A 336 18.28 -3.99 -0.67
N ARG A 337 18.66 -4.26 -1.91
CA ARG A 337 18.66 -5.62 -2.42
C ARG A 337 19.70 -6.49 -1.73
N THR A 338 19.42 -7.79 -1.61
CA THR A 338 20.33 -8.76 -0.98
C THR A 338 21.49 -9.18 -1.88
N HIS A 339 21.37 -8.92 -3.18
CA HIS A 339 22.40 -9.22 -4.19
C HIS A 339 22.60 -8.04 -5.13
N SER A 340 23.82 -7.85 -5.61
CA SER A 340 24.06 -7.07 -6.82
C SER A 340 23.81 -7.95 -8.06
N TRP A 341 23.54 -7.31 -9.18
CA TRP A 341 23.20 -7.94 -10.43
C TRP A 341 24.07 -7.41 -11.57
N VAL A 342 24.44 -8.29 -12.48
CA VAL A 342 25.15 -7.95 -13.71
C VAL A 342 24.42 -8.56 -14.91
N MET A 343 24.50 -7.89 -16.05
CA MET A 343 23.97 -8.41 -17.30
C MET A 343 25.10 -9.17 -18.03
N ASP A 344 24.84 -10.41 -18.43
CA ASP A 344 25.81 -11.20 -19.18
C ASP A 344 25.82 -10.84 -20.69
N GLU A 345 26.71 -11.50 -21.45
CA GLU A 345 26.85 -11.29 -22.89
C GLU A 345 25.60 -11.63 -23.71
N ASN A 346 24.69 -12.41 -23.13
CA ASN A 346 23.40 -12.79 -23.74
C ASN A 346 22.25 -11.88 -23.26
N PHE A 347 22.54 -10.75 -22.64
CA PHE A 347 21.57 -9.84 -22.05
C PHE A 347 20.70 -10.46 -20.94
N MET A 348 21.24 -11.47 -20.25
CA MET A 348 20.56 -12.13 -19.14
C MET A 348 21.10 -11.62 -17.79
N TRP A 349 20.21 -11.31 -16.88
CA TRP A 349 20.58 -10.91 -15.52
C TRP A 349 21.16 -12.08 -14.74
N LYS A 350 22.33 -11.89 -14.16
CA LYS A 350 22.99 -12.84 -13.24
C LYS A 350 23.28 -12.17 -11.91
N LYS A 351 23.12 -12.94 -10.84
CA LYS A 351 23.59 -12.54 -9.51
C LYS A 351 25.11 -12.45 -9.53
N ASP A 352 25.63 -11.30 -9.17
CA ASP A 352 27.08 -11.08 -9.08
C ASP A 352 27.57 -11.37 -7.66
N LYS A 353 27.14 -10.58 -6.71
CA LYS A 353 27.67 -10.61 -5.35
C LYS A 353 26.56 -10.64 -4.31
N GLU A 354 26.67 -11.57 -3.35
CA GLU A 354 25.84 -11.53 -2.16
C GLU A 354 26.29 -10.39 -1.24
N LEU A 355 25.36 -9.49 -0.91
CA LEU A 355 25.58 -8.36 -0.04
C LEU A 355 25.42 -8.76 1.43
N SER A 356 25.73 -7.85 2.35
CA SER A 356 25.70 -8.15 3.76
C SER A 356 24.27 -8.44 4.25
N PHE A 357 24.18 -9.17 5.38
CA PHE A 357 22.93 -9.44 6.07
C PHE A 357 22.21 -8.17 6.58
N LEU A 358 22.94 -7.08 6.78
CA LEU A 358 22.40 -5.77 7.12
C LEU A 358 22.43 -4.85 5.90
N PRO A 359 21.41 -3.97 5.74
CA PRO A 359 21.37 -3.01 4.64
C PRO A 359 22.60 -2.11 4.62
N LYS A 360 23.04 -1.79 3.41
CA LYS A 360 24.11 -0.83 3.16
C LYS A 360 23.66 0.14 2.07
N PHE A 361 24.09 1.39 2.16
CA PHE A 361 23.89 2.33 1.09
C PHE A 361 24.95 2.12 -0.01
N ASP A 362 24.75 1.07 -0.82
CA ASP A 362 25.55 0.73 -1.99
C ASP A 362 24.66 0.86 -3.23
N PRO A 363 24.97 1.75 -4.17
CA PRO A 363 24.13 1.98 -5.36
C PRO A 363 23.83 0.71 -6.16
N ALA A 364 24.78 -0.22 -6.26
CA ALA A 364 24.59 -1.50 -6.95
C ALA A 364 23.52 -2.38 -6.30
N ALA A 365 23.14 -2.08 -5.07
CA ALA A 365 22.09 -2.77 -4.32
C ALA A 365 20.74 -2.04 -4.33
N MET A 366 20.61 -0.96 -5.11
CA MET A 366 19.39 -0.14 -5.16
C MET A 366 18.85 0.20 -3.77
N PRO A 367 19.61 1.00 -2.98
CA PRO A 367 19.27 1.29 -1.60
C PRO A 367 18.16 2.33 -1.50
N PHE A 368 17.36 2.15 -0.47
CA PHE A 368 16.39 3.11 0.04
C PHE A 368 16.82 3.58 1.43
N LYS A 369 16.60 4.86 1.72
CA LYS A 369 16.78 5.45 3.03
C LYS A 369 15.69 6.48 3.28
N ASP A 370 15.08 6.43 4.44
CA ASP A 370 14.08 7.39 4.91
C ASP A 370 14.38 7.77 6.36
N PHE A 371 14.50 9.07 6.60
CA PHE A 371 14.58 9.65 7.93
C PHE A 371 13.45 10.67 8.09
N TYR A 372 12.64 10.49 9.11
CA TYR A 372 11.57 11.41 9.47
C TYR A 372 11.62 11.72 10.96
N THR A 373 11.42 12.98 11.32
CA THR A 373 11.24 13.39 12.70
C THR A 373 10.19 14.48 12.81
N GLU A 374 9.38 14.44 13.88
CA GLU A 374 8.37 15.45 14.15
C GLU A 374 8.24 15.77 15.64
N LEU A 375 7.86 17.00 15.90
CA LEU A 375 7.47 17.50 17.22
C LEU A 375 6.03 17.95 17.18
N THR A 376 5.25 17.49 18.16
CA THR A 376 3.86 17.85 18.35
C THR A 376 3.71 18.65 19.65
N PHE A 377 3.12 19.82 19.53
CA PHE A 377 2.82 20.71 20.66
C PHE A 377 1.32 20.83 20.85
N ARG A 378 0.83 20.55 22.07
CA ARG A 378 -0.56 20.79 22.48
C ARG A 378 -0.57 21.84 23.56
N THR A 379 -1.38 22.86 23.40
CA THR A 379 -1.45 23.95 24.35
C THR A 379 -2.90 24.46 24.52
N LEU A 380 -3.11 25.42 25.42
CA LEU A 380 -4.42 26.01 25.70
C LEU A 380 -5.49 24.94 26.00
N GLN A 381 -5.18 23.99 26.89
CA GLN A 381 -6.08 22.88 27.26
C GLN A 381 -6.49 22.03 26.04
N ASN A 382 -5.53 21.68 25.18
CA ASN A 382 -5.73 20.94 23.93
C ASN A 382 -6.57 21.67 22.86
N LYS A 383 -6.75 22.98 22.96
CA LYS A 383 -7.42 23.76 21.91
C LYS A 383 -6.52 24.10 20.74
N MET A 384 -5.21 24.14 20.97
CA MET A 384 -4.22 24.46 19.94
C MET A 384 -3.28 23.26 19.77
N PHE A 385 -3.09 22.85 18.52
CA PHE A 385 -2.22 21.79 18.10
C PHE A 385 -1.27 22.33 17.01
N ILE A 386 0.03 22.08 17.19
CA ILE A 386 1.06 22.41 16.20
C ILE A 386 1.94 21.17 16.04
N LYS A 387 2.11 20.72 14.81
CA LYS A 387 3.03 19.65 14.44
C LYS A 387 4.00 20.19 13.40
N VAL A 388 5.29 20.04 13.64
CA VAL A 388 6.34 20.39 12.69
C VAL A 388 7.28 19.21 12.53
N GLY A 389 7.61 18.88 11.28
CA GLY A 389 8.46 17.75 10.95
C GLY A 389 9.55 18.10 9.95
N TYR A 390 10.45 17.15 9.78
CA TYR A 390 11.49 17.13 8.74
C TYR A 390 11.65 15.70 8.23
N ALA A 391 11.69 15.54 6.92
CA ALA A 391 11.99 14.28 6.25
C ALA A 391 13.17 14.43 5.29
N ASP A 392 13.99 13.39 5.23
CA ASP A 392 15.09 13.23 4.26
C ASP A 392 15.02 11.81 3.69
N MET A 393 14.67 11.70 2.42
CA MET A 393 14.37 10.44 1.74
C MET A 393 15.22 10.30 0.49
N LYS A 394 15.81 9.12 0.30
CA LYS A 394 16.61 8.80 -0.87
C LYS A 394 16.30 7.39 -1.35
N ASP A 395 16.01 7.25 -2.65
CA ASP A 395 15.69 5.97 -3.27
C ASP A 395 16.41 5.81 -4.61
N ILE A 396 17.09 4.67 -4.80
CA ILE A 396 17.59 4.25 -6.09
C ILE A 396 16.64 3.21 -6.64
N ILE A 397 15.84 3.61 -7.65
CA ILE A 397 14.68 2.87 -8.12
C ILE A 397 15.07 1.81 -9.14
N ASP A 398 15.91 2.16 -10.11
CA ASP A 398 16.29 1.31 -11.23
C ASP A 398 17.80 1.28 -11.44
N LEU A 399 18.28 0.14 -11.92
CA LEU A 399 19.62 -0.07 -12.40
C LEU A 399 19.59 -0.18 -13.93
N LEU A 400 20.05 0.86 -14.61
CA LEU A 400 20.25 0.87 -16.06
C LEU A 400 21.72 0.60 -16.36
N GLN A 401 22.04 -0.65 -16.64
CA GLN A 401 23.41 -1.06 -16.91
C GLN A 401 23.84 -0.68 -18.33
N ASN A 402 24.93 0.06 -18.47
CA ASN A 402 25.46 0.43 -19.77
C ASN A 402 26.52 -0.56 -20.27
N THR A 403 27.54 -0.83 -19.45
CA THR A 403 28.65 -1.69 -19.84
C THR A 403 29.31 -2.31 -18.59
N VAL A 404 29.60 -3.60 -18.66
CA VAL A 404 30.46 -4.29 -17.68
C VAL A 404 31.48 -5.13 -18.43
N THR A 405 32.76 -4.91 -18.10
CA THR A 405 33.87 -5.72 -18.57
C THR A 405 34.69 -6.18 -17.37
N ASP A 406 35.64 -7.10 -17.57
CA ASP A 406 36.51 -7.60 -16.48
C ASP A 406 37.28 -6.50 -15.75
N THR A 407 37.51 -5.33 -16.39
CA THR A 407 38.33 -4.24 -15.89
C THR A 407 37.62 -2.91 -15.74
N SER A 408 36.39 -2.80 -16.25
CA SER A 408 35.61 -1.55 -16.19
C SER A 408 34.12 -1.82 -16.10
N GLN A 409 33.43 -0.95 -15.38
CA GLN A 409 31.99 -0.97 -15.21
C GLN A 409 31.44 0.44 -15.38
N SER A 410 30.41 0.57 -16.20
CA SER A 410 29.65 1.81 -16.33
C SER A 410 28.17 1.50 -16.03
N LEU A 411 27.66 2.09 -14.98
CA LEU A 411 26.32 1.86 -14.47
C LEU A 411 25.54 3.16 -14.40
N THR A 412 24.30 3.13 -14.81
CA THR A 412 23.37 4.25 -14.66
C THR A 412 22.22 3.83 -13.74
N TYR A 413 21.95 4.63 -12.76
CA TYR A 413 20.85 4.42 -11.78
C TYR A 413 19.82 5.52 -11.91
N SER A 414 18.54 5.17 -11.77
CA SER A 414 17.48 6.15 -11.57
C SER A 414 17.35 6.45 -10.09
N ILE A 415 17.53 7.72 -9.73
CA ILE A 415 17.59 8.16 -8.33
C ILE A 415 16.53 9.20 -8.03
N THR A 416 15.95 9.13 -6.84
CA THR A 416 15.08 10.15 -6.24
C THR A 416 15.66 10.55 -4.89
N ASP A 417 15.76 11.85 -4.63
CA ASP A 417 16.26 12.43 -3.37
C ASP A 417 15.32 13.58 -2.98
N ALA A 418 14.72 13.53 -1.80
CA ALA A 418 13.70 14.46 -1.39
C ALA A 418 13.87 14.91 0.06
N GLN A 419 13.79 16.21 0.28
CA GLN A 419 13.70 16.82 1.59
C GLN A 419 12.33 17.48 1.74
N THR A 420 11.63 17.19 2.85
CA THR A 420 10.27 17.71 3.07
C THR A 420 10.13 18.28 4.49
N ILE A 421 9.49 19.44 4.58
CA ILE A 421 9.14 20.09 5.86
C ILE A 421 7.62 20.19 5.93
N PRO A 422 6.94 19.30 6.66
CA PRO A 422 5.52 19.41 6.96
C PRO A 422 5.27 20.28 8.20
N LEU A 423 4.24 21.11 8.14
CA LEU A 423 3.72 21.92 9.23
C LEU A 423 2.20 21.77 9.29
N ASN A 424 1.68 21.29 10.41
CA ASN A 424 0.26 21.21 10.67
C ASN A 424 -0.09 22.11 11.87
N PHE A 425 -1.15 22.87 11.72
CA PHE A 425 -1.68 23.73 12.76
C PHE A 425 -3.19 23.53 12.87
N SER A 426 -3.71 23.42 14.09
CA SER A 426 -5.14 23.51 14.33
C SER A 426 -5.47 24.29 15.59
N TYR A 427 -6.62 24.97 15.56
CA TYR A 427 -7.16 25.67 16.70
C TYR A 427 -8.67 25.49 16.80
N SER A 428 -9.13 25.07 18.00
CA SER A 428 -10.53 24.85 18.30
C SER A 428 -11.08 25.93 19.22
N PHE A 429 -12.08 26.66 18.75
CA PHE A 429 -12.79 27.69 19.52
C PHE A 429 -13.86 27.05 20.42
N SER A 430 -14.14 27.68 21.56
CA SER A 430 -15.10 27.16 22.53
C SER A 430 -16.55 27.07 22.00
N ASN A 431 -16.87 27.77 20.91
CA ASN A 431 -18.20 27.77 20.29
C ASN A 431 -18.38 26.70 19.19
N GLY A 432 -17.45 25.73 19.10
CA GLY A 432 -17.49 24.63 18.13
C GLY A 432 -16.98 24.96 16.74
N TRP A 433 -16.41 26.13 16.52
CA TRP A 433 -15.63 26.44 15.33
C TRP A 433 -14.21 25.87 15.47
N SER A 434 -13.60 25.50 14.36
CA SER A 434 -12.16 25.20 14.30
C SER A 434 -11.56 25.62 12.97
N ILE A 435 -10.28 25.90 13.02
CA ILE A 435 -9.44 26.12 11.84
C ILE A 435 -8.31 25.11 11.84
N GLU A 436 -7.96 24.60 10.66
CA GLU A 436 -6.83 23.71 10.45
C GLU A 436 -6.06 24.19 9.21
N SER A 437 -4.73 24.13 9.28
CA SER A 437 -3.87 24.41 8.15
C SER A 437 -2.79 23.35 8.07
N LYS A 438 -2.56 22.81 6.86
CA LYS A 438 -1.44 21.93 6.52
C LYS A 438 -0.60 22.61 5.46
N ILE A 439 0.71 22.69 5.69
CA ILE A 439 1.67 23.25 4.75
C ILE A 439 2.81 22.26 4.61
N GLU A 440 3.11 21.86 3.40
CA GLU A 440 4.26 20.99 3.12
C GLU A 440 5.14 21.66 2.07
N LEU A 441 6.42 21.74 2.36
CA LEU A 441 7.44 22.26 1.45
C LEU A 441 8.41 21.13 1.14
N GLN A 442 8.62 20.84 -0.15
CA GLN A 442 9.49 19.76 -0.59
C GLN A 442 10.48 20.26 -1.65
N TRP A 443 11.72 19.83 -1.50
CA TRP A 443 12.77 19.93 -2.49
C TRP A 443 13.05 18.51 -2.99
N LEU A 444 12.81 18.30 -4.28
CA LEU A 444 12.88 17.00 -4.93
C LEU A 444 13.93 17.04 -6.03
N SER A 445 14.92 16.16 -5.96
CA SER A 445 15.87 15.88 -7.03
C SER A 445 15.54 14.53 -7.64
N LYS A 446 15.38 14.47 -8.95
CA LYS A 446 15.27 13.22 -9.70
C LYS A 446 16.23 13.24 -10.87
N GLY A 447 16.77 12.10 -11.22
CA GLY A 447 17.65 12.03 -12.36
C GLY A 447 18.33 10.69 -12.52
N TYR A 448 19.29 10.70 -13.41
CA TYR A 448 20.14 9.57 -13.66
C TYR A 448 21.49 9.81 -12.99
N TRP A 449 21.89 8.88 -12.14
CA TRP A 449 23.21 8.87 -11.55
C TRP A 449 24.10 7.93 -12.34
N TRP A 450 25.16 8.49 -12.92
CA TRP A 450 26.13 7.76 -13.71
C TRP A 450 27.38 7.50 -12.87
N TYR A 451 27.74 6.22 -12.78
CA TYR A 451 28.88 5.71 -12.06
C TYR A 451 29.78 4.93 -13.01
N GLU A 452 31.05 5.30 -13.10
CA GLU A 452 32.04 4.60 -13.89
C GLU A 452 33.22 4.19 -13.01
N GLU A 453 33.51 2.90 -12.98
CA GLU A 453 34.61 2.31 -12.28
C GLU A 453 35.56 1.62 -13.27
N LYS A 454 36.84 1.87 -13.15
CA LYS A 454 37.90 1.22 -13.93
C LYS A 454 39.03 0.81 -13.02
N ASN A 455 39.44 -0.47 -13.06
CA ASN A 455 40.51 -1.01 -12.23
C ASN A 455 40.33 -0.72 -10.72
N ASN A 456 39.11 -0.84 -10.21
CA ASN A 456 38.70 -0.52 -8.84
C ASN A 456 38.89 0.96 -8.45
N GLN A 457 38.91 1.86 -9.42
CA GLN A 457 38.90 3.30 -9.20
C GLN A 457 37.68 3.95 -9.84
N ILE A 458 37.00 4.78 -9.07
CA ILE A 458 35.88 5.57 -9.58
C ILE A 458 36.43 6.66 -10.46
N ILE A 459 36.04 6.70 -11.74
CA ILE A 459 36.49 7.69 -12.71
C ILE A 459 35.41 8.68 -13.10
N ALA A 460 34.13 8.35 -12.85
CA ALA A 460 33.00 9.25 -13.02
C ALA A 460 31.93 8.98 -11.95
N ASP A 461 31.45 10.06 -11.34
CA ASP A 461 30.36 10.06 -10.37
C ASP A 461 29.58 11.37 -10.57
N SER A 462 28.45 11.31 -11.27
CA SER A 462 27.67 12.49 -11.60
C SER A 462 26.17 12.21 -11.63
N LEU A 463 25.39 13.17 -11.12
CA LEU A 463 23.94 13.17 -11.20
C LEU A 463 23.49 14.08 -12.36
N MET A 464 22.73 13.51 -13.30
CA MET A 464 22.10 14.23 -14.39
C MET A 464 20.61 14.41 -14.09
N SER A 465 20.20 15.59 -13.65
CA SER A 465 18.80 15.92 -13.36
C SER A 465 17.90 15.78 -14.59
N ILE A 466 16.69 15.28 -14.41
CA ILE A 466 15.63 15.24 -15.44
C ILE A 466 14.81 16.53 -15.49
N PHE A 467 14.96 17.43 -14.53
CA PHE A 467 14.17 18.65 -14.45
C PHE A 467 14.67 19.73 -15.41
N LEU A 468 13.74 20.34 -16.14
CA LEU A 468 14.01 21.43 -17.08
C LEU A 468 13.10 22.62 -16.73
N ASP A 469 13.64 23.84 -16.85
CA ASP A 469 12.83 25.05 -16.83
C ASP A 469 12.10 25.26 -18.18
N ASP A 470 11.26 26.30 -18.25
CA ASP A 470 10.49 26.62 -19.46
C ASP A 470 11.37 26.97 -20.68
N ASN A 471 12.64 27.26 -20.49
CA ASN A 471 13.64 27.52 -21.52
C ASN A 471 14.49 26.29 -21.87
N GLY A 472 14.20 25.12 -21.28
CA GLY A 472 14.94 23.88 -21.46
C GLY A 472 16.28 23.82 -20.71
N LYS A 473 16.53 24.72 -19.75
CA LYS A 473 17.70 24.66 -18.89
C LYS A 473 17.47 23.67 -17.75
N ARG A 474 18.46 22.85 -17.47
CA ARG A 474 18.39 21.89 -16.35
C ARG A 474 18.36 22.60 -15.00
N LEU A 475 17.47 22.12 -14.15
CA LEU A 475 17.32 22.53 -12.75
C LEU A 475 17.79 21.38 -11.86
N ASP A 476 18.50 21.70 -10.79
CA ASP A 476 19.00 20.68 -9.85
C ASP A 476 17.85 20.09 -9.01
N GLN A 477 16.80 20.86 -8.75
CA GLN A 477 15.69 20.49 -7.88
C GLN A 477 14.36 21.05 -8.39
N GLU A 478 13.32 20.27 -8.19
CA GLU A 478 11.94 20.70 -8.21
C GLU A 478 11.52 21.17 -6.81
N LYS A 479 10.70 22.22 -6.75
CA LYS A 479 10.10 22.70 -5.49
C LYS A 479 8.60 22.42 -5.53
N ASN A 480 8.14 21.54 -4.64
CA ASN A 480 6.74 21.22 -4.47
C ASN A 480 6.20 21.90 -3.21
N THR A 481 4.97 22.40 -3.30
CA THR A 481 4.28 23.03 -2.17
C THR A 481 2.86 22.51 -2.11
N PHE A 482 2.47 22.02 -0.95
CA PHE A 482 1.09 21.64 -0.66
C PHE A 482 0.57 22.51 0.47
N ILE A 483 -0.60 23.13 0.28
CA ILE A 483 -1.27 23.96 1.27
C ILE A 483 -2.73 23.52 1.34
N SER A 484 -3.21 23.24 2.54
CA SER A 484 -4.62 22.98 2.82
C SER A 484 -5.07 23.85 3.99
N PHE A 485 -6.21 24.50 3.84
CA PHE A 485 -6.82 25.32 4.88
C PHE A 485 -8.27 24.90 5.06
N THR A 486 -8.62 24.50 6.27
CA THR A 486 -9.97 24.03 6.64
C THR A 486 -10.58 24.92 7.70
N VAL A 487 -11.82 25.31 7.48
CA VAL A 487 -12.69 25.90 8.50
C VAL A 487 -13.83 24.94 8.77
N SER A 488 -14.09 24.68 10.03
CA SER A 488 -15.19 23.77 10.38
C SER A 488 -16.07 24.29 11.51
N LYS A 489 -17.31 23.82 11.51
CA LYS A 489 -18.30 24.01 12.57
C LYS A 489 -18.78 22.64 13.04
N SER A 490 -18.14 22.15 14.10
CA SER A 490 -18.49 20.84 14.68
C SER A 490 -19.90 20.82 15.25
N PRO A 491 -20.66 19.72 15.06
CA PRO A 491 -20.36 18.55 14.22
C PRO A 491 -20.89 18.68 12.78
N LYS A 492 -21.30 19.87 12.32
CA LYS A 492 -22.18 20.06 11.17
C LYS A 492 -21.47 20.06 9.82
N TRP A 493 -20.40 20.84 9.67
CA TRP A 493 -19.79 21.02 8.36
C TRP A 493 -18.32 21.43 8.43
N SER A 494 -17.60 21.19 7.34
CA SER A 494 -16.27 21.73 7.07
C SER A 494 -16.16 22.21 5.63
N LEU A 495 -15.30 23.22 5.43
CA LEU A 495 -14.92 23.74 4.13
C LEU A 495 -13.40 23.77 4.06
N THR A 496 -12.83 23.08 3.08
CA THR A 496 -11.40 22.96 2.86
C THR A 496 -11.02 23.56 1.52
N LEU A 497 -10.02 24.43 1.49
CA LEU A 497 -9.36 24.90 0.29
C LEU A 497 -7.98 24.25 0.21
N THR A 498 -7.64 23.65 -0.93
CA THR A 498 -6.35 23.01 -1.16
C THR A 498 -5.67 23.59 -2.39
N SER A 499 -4.37 23.81 -2.29
CA SER A 499 -3.49 24.16 -3.41
C SER A 499 -2.27 23.26 -3.38
N ASP A 500 -2.01 22.58 -4.48
CA ASP A 500 -0.90 21.67 -4.71
C ASP A 500 -0.11 22.17 -5.91
N LYS A 501 1.14 22.56 -5.69
CA LYS A 501 1.97 23.22 -6.70
C LYS A 501 3.27 22.50 -6.90
N ALA A 502 3.60 22.23 -8.16
CA ALA A 502 4.92 21.79 -8.63
C ALA A 502 5.61 22.92 -9.41
N SER A 503 6.91 23.07 -9.25
CA SER A 503 7.67 24.13 -9.93
C SER A 503 8.12 23.73 -11.34
N VAL A 504 8.12 22.43 -11.65
CA VAL A 504 8.66 21.87 -12.90
C VAL A 504 7.69 20.86 -13.50
N LYS A 505 7.73 20.70 -14.80
CA LYS A 505 6.99 19.69 -15.55
C LYS A 505 7.80 18.39 -15.61
N GLU A 506 7.32 17.35 -14.96
CA GLU A 506 8.03 16.06 -14.90
C GLU A 506 7.48 15.03 -15.91
N SER A 507 6.17 14.79 -15.91
CA SER A 507 5.53 13.80 -16.79
C SER A 507 4.19 14.28 -17.32
N PHE A 508 3.67 13.60 -18.35
CA PHE A 508 2.35 13.92 -18.91
C PHE A 508 1.20 13.68 -17.92
N LEU A 509 1.36 12.75 -16.96
CA LEU A 509 0.37 12.48 -15.90
C LEU A 509 0.30 13.60 -14.87
N GLU A 510 1.35 14.40 -14.76
CA GLU A 510 1.46 15.50 -13.81
C GLU A 510 1.14 16.86 -14.43
N ASN A 511 0.81 16.89 -15.74
CA ASN A 511 0.47 18.12 -16.41
C ASN A 511 -1.03 18.33 -16.42
N LYS A 512 -1.45 19.48 -15.94
CA LYS A 512 -2.81 19.92 -16.04
C LYS A 512 -3.04 20.64 -17.36
N SER A 513 -4.01 20.18 -18.14
CA SER A 513 -4.36 20.77 -19.44
C SER A 513 -5.40 21.88 -19.34
N ILE A 514 -6.12 21.95 -18.22
CA ILE A 514 -7.25 22.86 -18.03
C ILE A 514 -7.06 23.67 -16.74
N VAL A 515 -7.20 24.98 -16.85
CA VAL A 515 -7.21 25.92 -15.71
C VAL A 515 -8.66 26.14 -15.27
N ASN A 516 -9.01 25.76 -14.05
CA ASN A 516 -10.37 25.86 -13.57
C ASN A 516 -10.76 27.31 -13.15
N PRO A 517 -12.07 27.63 -13.06
CA PRO A 517 -12.53 28.97 -12.66
C PRO A 517 -12.06 29.42 -11.28
N LEU A 518 -11.87 28.50 -10.34
CA LEU A 518 -11.36 28.80 -9.00
C LEU A 518 -9.91 29.30 -9.04
N GLU A 519 -9.06 28.64 -9.85
CA GLU A 519 -7.67 29.05 -10.05
C GLU A 519 -7.57 30.43 -10.70
N LYS A 520 -8.41 30.69 -11.72
CA LYS A 520 -8.51 32.02 -12.36
C LYS A 520 -8.92 33.09 -11.37
N PHE A 521 -9.91 32.80 -10.53
CA PHE A 521 -10.38 33.72 -9.50
C PHE A 521 -9.30 34.07 -8.47
N LEU A 522 -8.49 33.05 -8.08
CA LEU A 522 -7.37 33.22 -7.16
C LEU A 522 -6.10 33.80 -7.80
N GLY A 523 -6.11 34.01 -9.12
CA GLY A 523 -4.93 34.47 -9.87
C GLY A 523 -3.80 33.45 -9.94
N ILE A 524 -4.13 32.16 -9.88
CA ILE A 524 -3.18 31.01 -9.84
C ILE A 524 -3.40 30.15 -11.08
N ASP A 525 -3.39 30.73 -12.25
CA ASP A 525 -3.62 30.05 -13.52
C ASP A 525 -2.33 29.46 -14.13
N GLN A 526 -1.66 28.57 -13.37
CA GLN A 526 -0.46 27.88 -13.83
C GLN A 526 -0.75 26.42 -14.12
N GLU A 527 -0.19 25.90 -15.19
CA GLU A 527 -0.36 24.50 -15.63
C GLU A 527 0.06 23.46 -14.56
N ARG A 528 0.83 23.87 -13.55
CA ARG A 528 1.41 23.01 -12.50
C ARG A 528 0.86 23.34 -11.11
N ASN A 529 -0.36 23.80 -11.06
CA ASN A 529 -1.04 24.11 -9.80
C ASN A 529 -2.45 23.48 -9.83
N TRP A 530 -2.74 22.62 -8.86
CA TRP A 530 -4.02 21.95 -8.69
C TRP A 530 -4.73 22.56 -7.49
N VAL A 531 -5.82 23.24 -7.74
CA VAL A 531 -6.60 23.90 -6.68
C VAL A 531 -7.99 23.30 -6.63
N ASN A 532 -8.44 23.00 -5.43
CA ASN A 532 -9.80 22.55 -5.19
C ASN A 532 -10.38 23.10 -3.90
N VAL A 533 -11.71 23.08 -3.82
CA VAL A 533 -12.48 23.34 -2.62
C VAL A 533 -13.36 22.13 -2.32
N GLU A 534 -13.33 21.67 -1.08
CA GLU A 534 -14.17 20.57 -0.61
C GLU A 534 -15.09 21.07 0.50
N PHE A 535 -16.37 20.78 0.36
CA PHE A 535 -17.40 21.02 1.39
C PHE A 535 -17.91 19.68 1.91
N VAL A 536 -17.86 19.49 3.21
CA VAL A 536 -18.42 18.30 3.88
C VAL A 536 -19.54 18.75 4.80
N TYR A 537 -20.69 18.05 4.74
CA TYR A 537 -21.84 18.32 5.57
C TYR A 537 -22.40 17.05 6.20
N HIS A 538 -22.54 17.04 7.51
CA HIS A 538 -23.19 15.97 8.24
C HIS A 538 -24.70 16.25 8.31
N ILE A 539 -25.46 15.56 7.45
CA ILE A 539 -26.92 15.68 7.38
C ILE A 539 -27.53 15.19 8.68
N THR A 540 -27.02 14.04 9.16
CA THR A 540 -27.30 13.45 10.48
C THR A 540 -26.02 12.94 11.09
N SER A 541 -26.05 12.39 12.31
CA SER A 541 -24.90 11.72 12.91
C SER A 541 -24.41 10.49 12.12
N SER A 542 -25.29 9.89 11.31
CA SER A 542 -25.02 8.70 10.50
C SER A 542 -24.95 8.96 9.00
N MET A 543 -25.19 10.20 8.54
CA MET A 543 -25.19 10.53 7.12
C MET A 543 -24.31 11.73 6.82
N ARG A 544 -23.34 11.54 5.92
CA ARG A 544 -22.36 12.54 5.49
C ARG A 544 -22.46 12.77 3.98
N PHE A 545 -22.52 14.01 3.59
CA PHE A 545 -22.42 14.47 2.21
C PHE A 545 -21.07 15.18 2.01
N SER A 546 -20.41 14.98 0.87
CA SER A 546 -19.24 15.72 0.44
C SER A 546 -19.38 16.21 -0.99
N LEU A 547 -18.85 17.38 -1.25
CA LEU A 547 -18.77 18.00 -2.57
C LEU A 547 -17.39 18.61 -2.75
N LEU A 548 -16.64 18.14 -3.72
CA LEU A 548 -15.38 18.73 -4.14
C LEU A 548 -15.57 19.37 -5.52
N TYR A 549 -15.02 20.56 -5.71
CA TYR A 549 -14.90 21.22 -6.99
C TYR A 549 -13.46 21.67 -7.22
N GLY A 550 -12.92 21.41 -8.41
CA GLY A 550 -11.60 21.85 -8.84
C GLY A 550 -10.74 20.70 -9.36
N SER A 551 -9.43 20.82 -9.17
CA SER A 551 -8.43 19.90 -9.72
C SER A 551 -7.69 19.13 -8.65
N LEU A 552 -7.31 17.88 -8.93
CA LEU A 552 -6.47 17.03 -8.10
C LEU A 552 -5.28 16.55 -8.90
N LYS A 553 -4.08 16.62 -8.33
CA LYS A 553 -2.87 16.06 -8.93
C LYS A 553 -2.96 14.53 -8.95
N GLY A 554 -2.72 13.93 -10.12
CA GLY A 554 -2.51 12.50 -10.24
C GLY A 554 -1.14 12.08 -9.70
N GLY A 555 -0.83 10.82 -9.85
CA GLY A 555 0.48 10.27 -9.46
C GLY A 555 0.41 8.88 -8.88
N LEU A 556 1.49 8.46 -8.24
CA LEU A 556 1.60 7.14 -7.64
C LEU A 556 0.94 7.12 -6.25
N LEU A 557 0.02 6.20 -6.03
CA LEU A 557 -0.56 5.89 -4.73
C LEU A 557 -0.08 4.51 -4.29
N CYS A 558 0.52 4.43 -3.12
CA CYS A 558 1.08 3.19 -2.60
C CYS A 558 0.49 2.83 -1.23
N THR A 559 0.18 1.54 -1.05
CA THR A 559 -0.26 0.97 0.21
C THR A 559 0.51 -0.33 0.45
N ASN A 560 1.20 -0.43 1.59
CA ASN A 560 1.96 -1.63 2.00
C ASN A 560 2.87 -2.20 0.89
N GLY A 561 3.61 -1.33 0.18
CA GLY A 561 4.53 -1.72 -0.89
C GLY A 561 3.88 -2.03 -2.23
N VAL A 562 2.57 -1.92 -2.36
CA VAL A 562 1.84 -2.04 -3.63
C VAL A 562 1.40 -0.67 -4.12
N CYS A 563 1.70 -0.36 -5.36
CA CYS A 563 1.47 0.96 -5.94
C CYS A 563 0.52 0.91 -7.15
N ARG A 564 -0.27 1.97 -7.32
CA ARG A 564 -1.11 2.22 -8.49
C ARG A 564 -0.95 3.65 -8.98
N ILE A 565 -1.05 3.84 -10.27
CA ILE A 565 -1.10 5.17 -10.87
C ILE A 565 -2.54 5.66 -10.83
N ILE A 566 -2.74 6.81 -10.18
CA ILE A 566 -4.03 7.50 -10.15
C ILE A 566 -3.99 8.61 -11.20
N GLU A 567 -5.00 8.65 -12.05
CA GLU A 567 -5.12 9.70 -13.07
C GLU A 567 -5.39 11.07 -12.45
N PRO A 568 -4.85 12.15 -13.02
CA PRO A 568 -5.17 13.50 -12.59
C PRO A 568 -6.66 13.80 -12.84
N PHE A 569 -7.25 14.57 -11.95
CA PHE A 569 -8.62 15.05 -12.08
C PHE A 569 -8.60 16.55 -12.33
N ASP A 570 -8.89 16.93 -13.55
CA ASP A 570 -8.82 18.33 -14.00
C ASP A 570 -10.21 18.96 -14.05
N ASP A 571 -10.37 20.06 -13.33
CA ASP A 571 -11.55 20.95 -13.36
C ASP A 571 -12.89 20.19 -13.39
N GLY A 572 -13.40 19.81 -12.23
CA GLY A 572 -14.63 19.03 -12.17
C GLY A 572 -15.23 18.94 -10.78
N PHE A 573 -16.26 18.13 -10.68
CA PHE A 573 -16.96 17.85 -9.43
C PHE A 573 -16.80 16.41 -9.00
N LYS A 574 -16.55 16.22 -7.68
CA LYS A 574 -16.72 14.92 -7.03
C LYS A 574 -17.77 15.05 -5.94
N ILE A 575 -18.74 14.16 -5.94
CA ILE A 575 -19.83 14.11 -4.96
C ILE A 575 -19.76 12.80 -4.22
N GLY A 576 -19.83 12.84 -2.90
CA GLY A 576 -19.87 11.67 -2.03
C GLY A 576 -21.07 11.72 -1.09
N LEU A 577 -21.73 10.59 -0.91
CA LEU A 577 -22.76 10.40 0.10
C LEU A 577 -22.46 9.09 0.83
N SER A 578 -22.24 9.16 2.12
CA SER A 578 -22.06 7.99 2.97
C SER A 578 -23.10 7.95 4.09
N THR A 579 -23.60 6.76 4.39
CA THR A 579 -24.60 6.54 5.45
C THR A 579 -24.27 5.26 6.21
N VAL A 580 -24.53 5.28 7.52
CA VAL A 580 -24.43 4.10 8.40
C VAL A 580 -25.82 3.88 9.02
N PHE A 581 -26.27 2.64 9.08
CA PHE A 581 -27.60 2.26 9.59
C PHE A 581 -27.57 0.96 10.39
#